data_e822c1068a81b7af848cdb238a34a3e0
#
_entry.id   e822c1068a81b7af848cdb238a34a3e0
#
_cell.length_a   1.000
_cell.length_b   1.000
_cell.length_c   1.000
_cell.angle_alpha   90.00
_cell.angle_beta   90.00
_cell.angle_gamma   90.00
#
_symmetry.space_group_name_H-M   'P 1'
#
loop_
_entity.id
_entity.type
_entity.pdbx_description
1 polymer ?
#
loop_
_entity_poly.entity_id
_entity_poly.type
_entity_poly.pdbx_seq_one_letter_code
_entity_poly.pdbx_strand_id
1 'polypeptide(L)'
;MTLRYIFHSGFLIETARCILVFDYWMDPADVMSGYMNTCKHVYVFSSHFHEDHFTKAILRWKNSIPNITYILSKDILKRRRAQKEDADVWMAKGTVWADENLKVSAMGSNDSGVSWIVETEGKTIFHAGDLCNWYARFLVDGTPEGEVFSEEFGQYINPVAEEKRFLGELKDIRKITDSFDLVMFPVDGRIGNGYTLGGRQFIDRFKVGMFVPMHFVMSGFESAWRMEPFCKEKDVPFWCIGHEGDSITI
;
A
#
# COMPACT_ATOMS: atom_id res chain seq x y z
N MET A 1 -17.70 -7.05 0.48
CA MET A 1 -16.76 -5.92 0.61
C MET A 1 -16.50 -5.38 -0.79
N THR A 2 -16.56 -4.06 -0.99
CA THR A 2 -16.28 -3.44 -2.30
C THR A 2 -14.98 -2.67 -2.22
N LEU A 3 -14.03 -3.04 -3.08
CA LEU A 3 -12.76 -2.32 -3.28
C LEU A 3 -12.91 -1.37 -4.46
N ARG A 4 -12.42 -0.14 -4.32
CA ARG A 4 -12.43 0.87 -5.36
C ARG A 4 -11.03 1.49 -5.50
N TYR A 5 -10.53 1.54 -6.71
CA TYR A 5 -9.28 2.23 -7.02
C TYR A 5 -9.52 3.73 -7.12
N ILE A 6 -8.72 4.52 -6.41
CA ILE A 6 -8.78 5.98 -6.50
C ILE A 6 -7.71 6.47 -7.46
N PHE A 7 -6.44 6.38 -7.06
CA PHE A 7 -5.30 6.80 -7.86
C PHE A 7 -3.98 6.33 -7.23
N HIS A 8 -2.99 5.92 -8.02
CA HIS A 8 -1.65 5.53 -7.60
C HIS A 8 -1.66 4.40 -6.56
N SER A 9 -1.45 4.71 -5.28
CA SER A 9 -1.59 3.76 -4.15
C SER A 9 -2.88 3.99 -3.35
N GLY A 10 -3.75 4.87 -3.85
CA GLY A 10 -5.01 5.25 -3.20
C GLY A 10 -6.14 4.27 -3.47
N PHE A 11 -6.71 3.72 -2.40
CA PHE A 11 -7.86 2.82 -2.47
C PHE A 11 -8.92 3.18 -1.44
N LEU A 12 -10.18 2.88 -1.79
CA LEU A 12 -11.29 2.89 -0.87
C LEU A 12 -11.86 1.48 -0.75
N ILE A 13 -12.05 1.01 0.48
CA ILE A 13 -12.70 -0.26 0.77
C ILE A 13 -13.97 0.01 1.56
N GLU A 14 -15.12 -0.31 0.97
CA GLU A 14 -16.40 -0.23 1.66
C GLU A 14 -16.79 -1.61 2.20
N THR A 15 -16.96 -1.69 3.52
CA THR A 15 -17.44 -2.87 4.23
C THR A 15 -18.90 -2.68 4.65
N ALA A 16 -19.48 -3.64 5.35
CA ALA A 16 -20.84 -3.48 5.90
C ALA A 16 -20.87 -2.37 6.96
N ARG A 17 -19.83 -2.24 7.80
CA ARG A 17 -19.81 -1.34 8.97
C ARG A 17 -19.06 -0.05 8.73
N CYS A 18 -17.98 -0.08 7.97
CA CYS A 18 -17.07 1.06 7.84
C CYS A 18 -16.51 1.22 6.43
N ILE A 19 -15.77 2.30 6.24
CA ILE A 19 -15.05 2.64 5.02
C ILE A 19 -13.59 2.83 5.39
N LEU A 20 -12.70 2.20 4.62
CA LEU A 20 -11.25 2.35 4.76
C LEU A 20 -10.73 3.10 3.55
N VAL A 21 -9.96 4.16 3.76
CA VAL A 21 -9.31 4.93 2.68
C VAL A 21 -7.81 4.88 2.92
N PHE A 22 -7.08 4.35 1.94
CA PHE A 22 -5.63 4.21 2.00
C PHE A 22 -4.95 5.20 1.06
N ASP A 23 -3.86 5.81 1.51
CA ASP A 23 -2.89 6.59 0.75
C ASP A 23 -3.51 7.50 -0.32
N TYR A 24 -4.50 8.31 0.11
CA TYR A 24 -5.17 9.24 -0.77
C TYR A 24 -4.24 10.39 -1.17
N TRP A 25 -4.05 10.56 -2.47
CA TRP A 25 -3.29 11.66 -3.07
C TRP A 25 -4.14 12.51 -3.99
N MET A 26 -4.57 11.96 -5.11
CA MET A 26 -5.45 12.57 -6.11
C MET A 26 -6.70 11.70 -6.28
N ASP A 27 -7.75 12.30 -6.82
CA ASP A 27 -9.02 11.62 -7.06
C ASP A 27 -9.64 12.08 -8.39
N PRO A 28 -9.05 11.68 -9.54
CA PRO A 28 -9.52 12.14 -10.86
C PRO A 28 -10.95 11.71 -11.19
N ALA A 29 -11.41 10.58 -10.60
CA ALA A 29 -12.76 10.06 -10.80
C ALA A 29 -13.77 10.56 -9.77
N ASP A 30 -13.35 11.46 -8.86
CA ASP A 30 -14.21 12.04 -7.79
C ASP A 30 -14.90 10.97 -6.91
N VAL A 31 -14.17 9.89 -6.63
CA VAL A 31 -14.67 8.74 -5.83
C VAL A 31 -15.14 9.20 -4.46
N MET A 32 -14.36 10.06 -3.80
CA MET A 32 -14.62 10.48 -2.42
C MET A 32 -15.87 11.34 -2.25
N SER A 33 -16.33 12.04 -3.30
CA SER A 33 -17.54 12.88 -3.21
C SER A 33 -18.78 12.07 -2.80
N GLY A 34 -18.87 10.81 -3.25
CA GLY A 34 -19.96 9.89 -2.91
C GLY A 34 -19.99 9.48 -1.43
N TYR A 35 -18.93 9.77 -0.67
CA TYR A 35 -18.77 9.36 0.73
C TYR A 35 -18.72 10.54 1.73
N MET A 36 -18.71 11.79 1.26
CA MET A 36 -18.57 12.98 2.11
C MET A 36 -19.71 13.13 3.08
N ASN A 37 -20.82 12.65 3.06
CA ASN A 37 -21.89 12.74 4.06
C ASN A 37 -22.32 11.35 4.56
N THR A 38 -21.41 10.39 4.52
CA THR A 38 -21.72 9.03 4.96
C THR A 38 -21.99 8.96 6.46
N CYS A 39 -22.92 8.08 6.84
CA CYS A 39 -23.15 7.72 8.26
C CYS A 39 -22.18 6.62 8.75
N LYS A 40 -21.48 5.92 7.82
CA LYS A 40 -20.50 4.90 8.19
C LYS A 40 -19.26 5.56 8.81
N HIS A 41 -18.59 4.84 9.69
CA HIS A 41 -17.29 5.25 10.19
C HIS A 41 -16.24 5.17 9.06
N VAL A 42 -15.49 6.23 8.86
CA VAL A 42 -14.42 6.31 7.86
C VAL A 42 -13.07 6.29 8.55
N TYR A 43 -12.21 5.34 8.17
CA TYR A 43 -10.83 5.26 8.62
C TYR A 43 -9.91 5.68 7.47
N VAL A 44 -9.05 6.66 7.73
CA VAL A 44 -8.11 7.20 6.73
C VAL A 44 -6.70 6.83 7.12
N PHE A 45 -6.03 6.11 6.24
CA PHE A 45 -4.67 5.63 6.42
C PHE A 45 -3.71 6.38 5.50
N SER A 46 -2.55 6.78 6.01
CA SER A 46 -1.43 7.19 5.17
C SER A 46 -0.16 6.50 5.65
N SER A 47 0.46 5.75 4.74
CA SER A 47 1.59 4.87 5.02
C SER A 47 2.87 5.62 5.32
N HIS A 48 3.09 6.79 4.69
CA HIS A 48 4.28 7.61 4.89
C HIS A 48 4.12 9.05 4.38
N PHE A 49 5.20 9.85 4.49
CA PHE A 49 5.17 11.29 4.33
C PHE A 49 5.25 11.79 2.88
N HIS A 50 5.54 10.95 1.89
CA HIS A 50 5.61 11.37 0.48
C HIS A 50 4.26 11.88 -0.01
N GLU A 51 4.29 12.78 -0.98
CA GLU A 51 3.11 13.52 -1.42
C GLU A 51 2.06 12.61 -2.08
N ASP A 52 2.52 11.59 -2.76
CA ASP A 52 1.69 10.57 -3.42
C ASP A 52 1.03 9.56 -2.45
N HIS A 53 1.31 9.66 -1.14
CA HIS A 53 0.70 8.83 -0.08
C HIS A 53 0.06 9.66 1.03
N PHE A 54 0.42 10.95 1.16
CA PHE A 54 -0.15 11.85 2.15
C PHE A 54 -0.38 13.25 1.60
N THR A 55 -1.63 13.68 1.54
CA THR A 55 -2.02 15.06 1.27
C THR A 55 -2.80 15.66 2.43
N LYS A 56 -2.53 16.94 2.76
CA LYS A 56 -3.28 17.66 3.78
C LYS A 56 -4.76 17.86 3.43
N ALA A 57 -5.16 17.63 2.20
CA ALA A 57 -6.56 17.71 1.77
C ALA A 57 -7.47 16.76 2.58
N ILE A 58 -6.97 15.55 2.93
CA ILE A 58 -7.73 14.58 3.72
C ILE A 58 -8.16 15.13 5.09
N LEU A 59 -7.35 16.00 5.70
CA LEU A 59 -7.61 16.55 7.03
C LEU A 59 -8.85 17.44 7.08
N ARG A 60 -9.32 17.93 5.92
CA ARG A 60 -10.55 18.73 5.81
C ARG A 60 -11.81 17.87 5.83
N TRP A 61 -11.72 16.57 5.60
CA TRP A 61 -12.88 15.68 5.54
C TRP A 61 -13.64 15.58 6.85
N LYS A 62 -12.98 15.84 8.00
CA LYS A 62 -13.66 15.94 9.31
C LYS A 62 -14.77 17.01 9.36
N ASN A 63 -14.78 17.96 8.43
CA ASN A 63 -15.83 18.96 8.34
C ASN A 63 -17.12 18.44 7.68
N SER A 64 -17.02 17.33 6.94
CA SER A 64 -18.12 16.74 6.16
C SER A 64 -18.43 15.29 6.59
N ILE A 65 -17.48 14.60 7.19
CA ILE A 65 -17.63 13.21 7.65
C ILE A 65 -17.59 13.22 9.19
N PRO A 66 -18.75 13.07 9.86
CA PRO A 66 -18.81 13.19 11.32
C PRO A 66 -18.09 12.07 12.07
N ASN A 67 -18.08 10.85 11.49
CA ASN A 67 -17.44 9.69 12.07
C ASN A 67 -16.18 9.35 11.27
N ILE A 68 -15.06 10.04 11.53
CA ILE A 68 -13.79 9.84 10.85
C ILE A 68 -12.66 9.63 11.85
N THR A 69 -11.76 8.71 11.54
CA THR A 69 -10.54 8.43 12.32
C THR A 69 -9.34 8.43 11.40
N TYR A 70 -8.34 9.26 11.71
CA TYR A 70 -7.07 9.30 10.98
C TYR A 70 -6.04 8.42 11.67
N ILE A 71 -5.55 7.42 10.94
CA ILE A 71 -4.51 6.47 11.38
C ILE A 71 -3.30 6.70 10.47
N LEU A 72 -2.36 7.51 10.95
CA LEU A 72 -1.24 7.99 10.15
C LEU A 72 0.10 7.44 10.63
N SER A 73 1.03 7.24 9.72
CA SER A 73 2.39 6.85 10.06
C SER A 73 3.14 7.98 10.80
N LYS A 74 3.90 7.61 11.82
CA LYS A 74 4.68 8.56 12.64
C LYS A 74 5.76 9.31 11.85
N ASP A 75 6.18 8.83 10.70
CA ASP A 75 7.15 9.54 9.88
C ASP A 75 6.57 10.83 9.28
N ILE A 76 5.27 10.87 8.97
CA ILE A 76 4.54 12.08 8.56
C ILE A 76 4.71 13.19 9.60
N LEU A 77 4.57 12.85 10.88
CA LEU A 77 4.79 13.78 12.00
C LEU A 77 6.28 14.16 12.13
N LYS A 78 7.19 13.18 12.07
CA LYS A 78 8.64 13.41 12.15
C LYS A 78 9.16 14.31 11.03
N ARG A 79 8.59 14.18 9.84
CA ARG A 79 8.91 15.00 8.66
C ARG A 79 8.15 16.33 8.62
N ARG A 80 7.36 16.64 9.68
CA ARG A 80 6.59 17.89 9.82
C ARG A 80 5.59 18.13 8.69
N ARG A 81 5.07 17.05 8.09
CA ARG A 81 4.03 17.14 7.07
C ARG A 81 2.64 17.36 7.70
N ALA A 82 2.46 16.92 8.94
CA ALA A 82 1.26 17.13 9.75
C ALA A 82 1.64 17.52 11.19
N GLN A 83 0.65 18.03 11.95
CA GLN A 83 0.75 18.34 13.39
C GLN A 83 0.27 17.14 14.22
N LYS A 84 0.59 17.14 15.52
CA LYS A 84 0.20 16.03 16.41
C LYS A 84 -1.33 15.83 16.46
N GLU A 85 -2.07 16.91 16.36
CA GLU A 85 -3.53 17.00 16.46
C GLU A 85 -4.24 16.59 15.15
N ASP A 86 -3.49 16.39 14.06
CA ASP A 86 -4.04 16.06 12.75
C ASP A 86 -4.42 14.58 12.62
N ALA A 87 -3.95 13.71 13.53
CA ALA A 87 -4.32 12.31 13.53
C ALA A 87 -4.79 11.85 14.92
N ASP A 88 -5.77 10.97 14.91
CA ASP A 88 -6.28 10.29 16.11
C ASP A 88 -5.30 9.23 16.58
N VAL A 89 -4.64 8.56 15.62
CA VAL A 89 -3.69 7.47 15.88
C VAL A 89 -2.42 7.65 15.06
N TRP A 90 -1.28 7.75 15.76
CA TRP A 90 0.04 7.75 15.15
C TRP A 90 0.72 6.40 15.30
N MET A 91 0.99 5.72 14.19
CA MET A 91 1.56 4.37 14.20
C MET A 91 2.98 4.32 13.64
N ALA A 92 3.76 3.38 14.12
CA ALA A 92 5.09 3.04 13.62
C ALA A 92 5.23 1.51 13.58
N LYS A 93 6.24 1.00 12.88
CA LYS A 93 6.53 -0.45 12.84
C LYS A 93 6.40 -1.09 14.22
N GLY A 94 5.63 -2.17 14.31
CA GLY A 94 5.40 -2.96 15.51
C GLY A 94 4.29 -2.44 16.42
N THR A 95 3.62 -1.32 16.08
CA THR A 95 2.46 -0.87 16.85
C THR A 95 1.17 -1.53 16.35
N VAL A 96 0.27 -1.78 17.28
CA VAL A 96 -1.08 -2.31 17.03
C VAL A 96 -2.10 -1.36 17.64
N TRP A 97 -3.18 -1.12 16.94
CA TRP A 97 -4.34 -0.36 17.40
C TRP A 97 -5.63 -1.10 17.02
N ALA A 98 -6.68 -0.98 17.81
CA ALA A 98 -7.96 -1.60 17.52
C ALA A 98 -9.11 -0.82 18.15
N ASP A 99 -10.29 -0.93 17.53
CA ASP A 99 -11.58 -0.54 18.08
C ASP A 99 -12.64 -1.63 17.83
N GLU A 100 -13.93 -1.29 17.88
CA GLU A 100 -15.03 -2.23 17.66
C GLU A 100 -15.19 -2.69 16.21
N ASN A 101 -14.61 -1.98 15.22
CA ASN A 101 -14.76 -2.26 13.80
C ASN A 101 -13.57 -2.98 13.19
N LEU A 102 -12.36 -2.66 13.65
CA LEU A 102 -11.15 -3.18 13.04
C LEU A 102 -9.95 -3.23 13.98
N LYS A 103 -8.96 -4.03 13.59
CA LYS A 103 -7.64 -4.06 14.21
C LYS A 103 -6.60 -3.75 13.14
N VAL A 104 -5.65 -2.88 13.48
CA VAL A 104 -4.56 -2.42 12.61
C VAL A 104 -3.23 -2.80 13.20
N SER A 105 -2.37 -3.44 12.40
CA SER A 105 -0.97 -3.66 12.73
C SER A 105 -0.09 -2.90 11.74
N ALA A 106 0.77 -2.01 12.22
CA ALA A 106 1.73 -1.30 11.40
C ALA A 106 3.00 -2.14 11.26
N MET A 107 3.30 -2.58 10.04
CA MET A 107 4.51 -3.31 9.69
C MET A 107 5.55 -2.35 9.10
N GLY A 108 6.79 -2.81 8.93
CA GLY A 108 7.83 -1.96 8.33
C GLY A 108 7.70 -1.80 6.82
N SER A 109 8.44 -0.83 6.31
CA SER A 109 8.75 -0.64 4.90
C SER A 109 10.26 -0.55 4.74
N ASN A 110 10.79 -1.01 3.61
CA ASN A 110 12.21 -0.85 3.29
C ASN A 110 12.53 0.48 2.60
N ASP A 111 11.49 1.27 2.28
CA ASP A 111 11.62 2.66 1.87
C ASP A 111 11.27 3.59 3.03
N SER A 112 10.03 4.02 3.16
CA SER A 112 9.57 4.97 4.17
C SER A 112 8.32 4.48 4.89
N GLY A 113 8.14 4.93 6.14
CA GLY A 113 6.93 4.74 6.92
C GLY A 113 6.61 3.30 7.27
N VAL A 114 5.40 2.86 6.94
CA VAL A 114 4.84 1.56 7.31
C VAL A 114 4.03 0.93 6.19
N SER A 115 3.86 -0.39 6.24
CA SER A 115 2.78 -1.11 5.58
C SER A 115 1.70 -1.47 6.59
N TRP A 116 0.48 -1.71 6.12
CA TRP A 116 -0.70 -1.93 6.95
C TRP A 116 -1.21 -3.35 6.85
N ILE A 117 -1.45 -4.00 7.98
CA ILE A 117 -2.33 -5.17 8.08
C ILE A 117 -3.61 -4.68 8.79
N VAL A 118 -4.75 -4.82 8.13
CA VAL A 118 -6.05 -4.44 8.68
C VAL A 118 -6.96 -5.66 8.73
N GLU A 119 -7.41 -5.99 9.94
CA GLU A 119 -8.36 -7.07 10.19
C GLU A 119 -9.75 -6.44 10.45
N THR A 120 -10.74 -6.76 9.62
CA THR A 120 -12.12 -6.26 9.76
C THR A 120 -13.11 -7.25 9.17
N GLU A 121 -14.25 -7.44 9.82
CA GLU A 121 -15.34 -8.33 9.36
C GLU A 121 -14.86 -9.75 8.94
N GLY A 122 -13.89 -10.30 9.65
CA GLY A 122 -13.31 -11.62 9.38
C GLY A 122 -12.39 -11.67 8.17
N LYS A 123 -12.01 -10.52 7.59
CA LYS A 123 -11.08 -10.38 6.49
C LYS A 123 -9.76 -9.77 6.94
N THR A 124 -8.67 -10.23 6.33
CA THR A 124 -7.31 -9.69 6.54
C THR A 124 -6.84 -9.00 5.26
N ILE A 125 -6.61 -7.70 5.35
CA ILE A 125 -6.25 -6.80 4.25
C ILE A 125 -4.80 -6.35 4.45
N PHE A 126 -4.01 -6.39 3.38
CA PHE A 126 -2.66 -5.84 3.35
C PHE A 126 -2.55 -4.69 2.36
N HIS A 127 -2.03 -3.55 2.83
CA HIS A 127 -1.63 -2.44 1.98
C HIS A 127 -0.14 -2.18 2.19
N ALA A 128 0.64 -2.38 1.15
CA ALA A 128 2.10 -2.40 1.25
C ALA A 128 2.72 -1.02 1.53
N GLY A 129 1.99 0.11 1.26
CA GLY A 129 2.67 1.41 1.15
C GLY A 129 3.80 1.28 0.12
N ASP A 130 4.99 1.74 0.45
CA ASP A 130 6.17 1.60 -0.41
C ASP A 130 7.08 0.43 -0.02
N LEU A 131 6.53 -0.61 0.58
CA LEU A 131 7.26 -1.87 0.76
C LEU A 131 7.36 -2.60 -0.59
N CYS A 132 8.55 -2.60 -1.20
CA CYS A 132 8.79 -3.25 -2.49
C CYS A 132 10.28 -3.59 -2.68
N ASN A 133 10.59 -4.47 -3.63
CA ASN A 133 11.95 -4.69 -4.11
C ASN A 133 12.32 -3.64 -5.17
N TRP A 134 12.61 -2.41 -4.72
CA TRP A 134 12.82 -1.24 -5.57
C TRP A 134 14.04 -1.34 -6.51
N TYR A 135 15.00 -2.19 -6.18
CA TYR A 135 16.23 -2.35 -6.96
C TYR A 135 16.29 -3.65 -7.74
N ALA A 136 15.13 -4.27 -7.99
CA ALA A 136 14.99 -5.54 -8.67
C ALA A 136 15.67 -5.59 -10.06
N ARG A 137 15.70 -4.48 -10.81
CA ARG A 137 16.36 -4.41 -12.13
C ARG A 137 17.82 -4.84 -12.07
N PHE A 138 18.56 -4.40 -11.05
CA PHE A 138 19.97 -4.74 -10.92
C PHE A 138 20.19 -6.22 -10.61
N LEU A 139 19.27 -6.85 -9.90
CA LEU A 139 19.34 -8.29 -9.62
C LEU A 139 19.03 -9.11 -10.86
N VAL A 140 18.03 -8.71 -11.64
CA VAL A 140 17.57 -9.43 -12.84
C VAL A 140 18.57 -9.24 -14.00
N ASP A 141 19.15 -8.06 -14.16
CA ASP A 141 20.12 -7.76 -15.21
C ASP A 141 21.51 -8.33 -14.93
N GLY A 142 21.68 -9.05 -13.81
CA GLY A 142 22.94 -9.72 -13.46
C GLY A 142 24.03 -8.77 -13.01
N THR A 143 23.67 -7.72 -12.26
CA THR A 143 24.62 -6.76 -11.70
C THR A 143 25.64 -7.48 -10.83
N PRO A 144 26.95 -7.12 -10.91
CA PRO A 144 28.00 -7.68 -10.08
C PRO A 144 27.71 -7.52 -8.59
N GLU A 145 28.23 -8.44 -7.76
CA GLU A 145 28.19 -8.26 -6.31
C GLU A 145 28.84 -6.92 -5.92
N GLY A 146 28.19 -6.17 -5.04
CA GLY A 146 28.70 -4.91 -4.52
C GLY A 146 27.76 -3.73 -4.76
N GLU A 147 28.34 -2.54 -4.67
CA GLU A 147 27.61 -1.28 -4.84
C GLU A 147 27.54 -0.88 -6.32
N VAL A 148 26.38 -0.42 -6.76
CA VAL A 148 26.15 0.16 -8.07
C VAL A 148 25.68 1.59 -7.92
N PHE A 149 26.11 2.47 -8.84
CA PHE A 149 25.60 3.84 -8.85
C PHE A 149 24.21 3.87 -9.49
N SER A 150 23.25 4.35 -8.76
CA SER A 150 21.91 4.61 -9.28
C SER A 150 21.84 6.05 -9.77
N GLU A 151 21.74 6.26 -11.08
CA GLU A 151 21.56 7.59 -11.67
C GLU A 151 20.27 8.24 -11.21
N GLU A 152 19.20 7.43 -11.05
CA GLU A 152 17.88 7.88 -10.61
C GLU A 152 17.89 8.51 -9.22
N PHE A 153 18.65 7.92 -8.29
CA PHE A 153 18.74 8.39 -6.91
C PHE A 153 20.04 9.19 -6.62
N GLY A 154 20.94 9.28 -7.59
CA GLY A 154 22.22 10.00 -7.45
C GLY A 154 23.12 9.43 -6.35
N GLN A 155 23.02 8.13 -6.04
CA GLN A 155 23.77 7.49 -4.95
C GLN A 155 24.19 6.06 -5.28
N TYR A 156 25.18 5.57 -4.54
CA TYR A 156 25.55 4.16 -4.58
C TYR A 156 24.57 3.34 -3.74
N ILE A 157 24.15 2.22 -4.28
CA ILE A 157 23.25 1.26 -3.65
C ILE A 157 23.84 -0.15 -3.75
N ASN A 158 23.52 -0.99 -2.79
CA ASN A 158 23.80 -2.42 -2.86
C ASN A 158 22.48 -3.18 -3.06
N PRO A 159 22.14 -3.60 -4.30
CA PRO A 159 20.84 -4.21 -4.61
C PRO A 159 20.57 -5.47 -3.80
N VAL A 160 21.59 -6.28 -3.52
CA VAL A 160 21.46 -7.50 -2.69
C VAL A 160 21.14 -7.15 -1.25
N ALA A 161 21.75 -6.11 -0.70
CA ALA A 161 21.43 -5.65 0.65
C ALA A 161 20.01 -5.08 0.74
N GLU A 162 19.59 -4.32 -0.27
CA GLU A 162 18.22 -3.77 -0.33
C GLU A 162 17.16 -4.87 -0.49
N GLU A 163 17.39 -5.87 -1.34
CA GLU A 163 16.54 -7.05 -1.39
C GLU A 163 16.46 -7.75 -0.03
N LYS A 164 17.59 -7.93 0.64
CA LYS A 164 17.63 -8.54 1.97
C LYS A 164 16.81 -7.74 3.01
N ARG A 165 16.83 -6.42 2.93
CA ARG A 165 15.99 -5.55 3.78
C ARG A 165 14.52 -5.79 3.47
N PHE A 166 14.11 -5.75 2.20
CA PHE A 166 12.75 -6.04 1.77
C PHE A 166 12.28 -7.43 2.26
N LEU A 167 13.08 -8.48 2.01
CA LEU A 167 12.76 -9.84 2.46
C LEU A 167 12.71 -9.96 3.99
N GLY A 168 13.48 -9.14 4.71
CA GLY A 168 13.42 -9.01 6.15
C GLY A 168 12.06 -8.50 6.65
N GLU A 169 11.50 -7.50 5.98
CA GLU A 169 10.15 -7.00 6.29
C GLU A 169 9.08 -8.07 6.03
N LEU A 170 9.18 -8.82 4.91
CA LEU A 170 8.27 -9.94 4.65
C LEU A 170 8.34 -11.01 5.74
N LYS A 171 9.55 -11.29 6.26
CA LYS A 171 9.74 -12.22 7.38
C LYS A 171 9.07 -11.73 8.66
N ASP A 172 9.11 -10.42 8.93
CA ASP A 172 8.43 -9.83 10.10
C ASP A 172 6.91 -9.89 9.94
N ILE A 173 6.38 -9.60 8.75
CA ILE A 173 4.95 -9.74 8.41
C ILE A 173 4.48 -11.18 8.68
N ARG A 174 5.27 -12.18 8.27
CA ARG A 174 4.92 -13.60 8.44
C ARG A 174 4.82 -14.05 9.90
N LYS A 175 5.40 -13.31 10.85
CA LYS A 175 5.22 -13.57 12.29
C LYS A 175 3.82 -13.20 12.79
N ILE A 176 3.10 -12.34 12.05
CA ILE A 176 1.75 -11.89 12.37
C ILE A 176 0.71 -12.76 11.68
N THR A 177 0.87 -12.96 10.36
CA THR A 177 -0.02 -13.81 9.54
C THR A 177 0.73 -14.34 8.32
N ASP A 178 0.28 -15.46 7.79
CA ASP A 178 0.76 -16.04 6.52
C ASP A 178 -0.31 -15.99 5.41
N SER A 179 -1.46 -15.35 5.70
CA SER A 179 -2.61 -15.34 4.78
C SER A 179 -3.29 -13.97 4.77
N PHE A 180 -3.68 -13.52 3.57
CA PHE A 180 -4.40 -12.28 3.32
C PHE A 180 -5.56 -12.53 2.37
N ASP A 181 -6.74 -12.00 2.67
CA ASP A 181 -7.87 -12.01 1.73
C ASP A 181 -7.65 -11.03 0.58
N LEU A 182 -7.02 -9.90 0.87
CA LEU A 182 -6.74 -8.83 -0.10
C LEU A 182 -5.33 -8.28 0.11
N VAL A 183 -4.58 -8.16 -0.98
CA VAL A 183 -3.22 -7.57 -1.01
C VAL A 183 -3.18 -6.46 -2.05
N MET A 184 -2.89 -5.24 -1.63
CA MET A 184 -2.55 -4.09 -2.48
C MET A 184 -1.04 -3.89 -2.42
N PHE A 185 -0.35 -4.07 -3.57
CA PHE A 185 1.11 -4.16 -3.61
C PHE A 185 1.71 -3.42 -4.81
N PRO A 186 2.86 -2.71 -4.66
CA PRO A 186 3.50 -1.98 -5.75
C PRO A 186 3.92 -2.88 -6.92
N VAL A 187 3.51 -2.47 -8.13
CA VAL A 187 3.93 -3.05 -9.42
C VAL A 187 4.31 -1.87 -10.32
N ASP A 188 5.48 -1.29 -10.10
CA ASP A 188 5.89 -0.03 -10.70
C ASP A 188 6.91 -0.26 -11.82
N GLY A 189 6.50 -0.02 -13.06
CA GLY A 189 7.35 -0.18 -14.24
C GLY A 189 8.59 0.71 -14.27
N ARG A 190 8.64 1.79 -13.45
CA ARG A 190 9.82 2.65 -13.32
C ARG A 190 11.03 1.91 -12.73
N ILE A 191 10.82 0.85 -11.98
CA ILE A 191 11.89 -0.03 -11.49
C ILE A 191 12.70 -0.62 -12.65
N GLY A 192 12.14 -0.71 -13.86
CA GLY A 192 12.76 -1.33 -15.02
C GLY A 192 12.62 -2.85 -15.04
N ASN A 193 13.58 -3.58 -15.61
CA ASN A 193 13.52 -5.04 -15.66
C ASN A 193 13.32 -5.63 -14.27
N GLY A 194 12.46 -6.65 -14.18
CA GLY A 194 12.18 -7.32 -12.89
C GLY A 194 11.26 -6.55 -11.94
N TYR A 195 10.58 -5.48 -12.35
CA TYR A 195 9.68 -4.70 -11.48
C TYR A 195 8.52 -5.50 -10.86
N THR A 196 8.20 -6.68 -11.38
CA THR A 196 7.24 -7.60 -10.78
C THR A 196 7.86 -8.47 -9.68
N LEU A 197 9.20 -8.44 -9.50
CA LEU A 197 9.90 -9.35 -8.59
C LEU A 197 9.42 -9.20 -7.14
N GLY A 198 9.21 -7.98 -6.65
CA GLY A 198 8.72 -7.73 -5.30
C GLY A 198 7.36 -8.40 -5.03
N GLY A 199 6.39 -8.21 -5.93
CA GLY A 199 5.07 -8.85 -5.85
C GLY A 199 5.14 -10.37 -5.96
N ARG A 200 6.00 -10.91 -6.85
CA ARG A 200 6.24 -12.36 -6.97
C ARG A 200 6.81 -12.94 -5.67
N GLN A 201 7.81 -12.28 -5.10
CA GLN A 201 8.42 -12.68 -3.83
C GLN A 201 7.42 -12.65 -2.66
N PHE A 202 6.45 -11.74 -2.70
CA PHE A 202 5.35 -11.69 -1.74
C PHE A 202 4.41 -12.90 -1.90
N ILE A 203 3.91 -13.15 -3.11
CA ILE A 203 2.99 -14.28 -3.41
C ILE A 203 3.64 -15.63 -3.09
N ASP A 204 4.94 -15.79 -3.33
CA ASP A 204 5.66 -17.05 -3.01
C ASP A 204 5.74 -17.32 -1.49
N ARG A 205 5.47 -16.32 -0.65
CA ARG A 205 5.59 -16.40 0.82
C ARG A 205 4.29 -16.39 1.59
N PHE A 206 3.23 -15.88 0.97
CA PHE A 206 1.93 -15.69 1.62
C PHE A 206 0.80 -16.30 0.80
N LYS A 207 -0.24 -16.77 1.49
CA LYS A 207 -1.50 -17.13 0.84
C LYS A 207 -2.25 -15.83 0.54
N VAL A 208 -2.58 -15.62 -0.71
CA VAL A 208 -3.22 -14.37 -1.20
C VAL A 208 -4.56 -14.71 -1.83
N GLY A 209 -5.64 -14.19 -1.25
CA GLY A 209 -7.00 -14.36 -1.77
C GLY A 209 -7.27 -13.52 -3.02
N MET A 210 -6.72 -12.29 -3.07
CA MET A 210 -6.72 -11.43 -4.25
C MET A 210 -5.52 -10.51 -4.24
N PHE A 211 -4.80 -10.44 -5.36
CA PHE A 211 -3.70 -9.51 -5.57
C PHE A 211 -4.17 -8.30 -6.40
N VAL A 212 -3.87 -7.10 -5.93
CA VAL A 212 -4.23 -5.84 -6.55
C VAL A 212 -2.97 -5.01 -6.75
N PRO A 213 -2.60 -4.68 -7.99
CA PRO A 213 -1.44 -3.83 -8.25
C PRO A 213 -1.72 -2.39 -7.82
N MET A 214 -0.68 -1.70 -7.37
CA MET A 214 -0.70 -0.27 -7.07
C MET A 214 0.63 0.38 -7.46
N HIS A 215 0.76 1.71 -7.28
CA HIS A 215 1.97 2.48 -7.52
C HIS A 215 2.45 2.50 -8.98
N PHE A 216 1.57 2.28 -9.94
CA PHE A 216 1.89 2.13 -11.37
C PHE A 216 1.52 3.33 -12.23
N VAL A 217 0.86 4.36 -11.70
CA VAL A 217 0.28 5.43 -12.51
C VAL A 217 1.29 6.13 -13.43
N MET A 218 2.53 6.25 -12.99
CA MET A 218 3.61 6.86 -13.78
C MET A 218 4.15 5.95 -14.88
N SER A 219 3.86 4.66 -14.85
CA SER A 219 4.24 3.66 -15.86
C SER A 219 3.06 3.11 -16.66
N GLY A 220 1.84 3.56 -16.34
CA GLY A 220 0.58 3.18 -17.00
C GLY A 220 -0.02 1.86 -16.52
N PHE A 221 -1.32 1.72 -16.71
CA PHE A 221 -2.10 0.56 -16.29
C PHE A 221 -1.58 -0.76 -16.86
N GLU A 222 -1.19 -0.78 -18.13
CA GLU A 222 -0.67 -1.98 -18.79
C GLU A 222 0.59 -2.53 -18.12
N SER A 223 1.41 -1.67 -17.51
CA SER A 223 2.59 -2.12 -16.77
C SER A 223 2.21 -2.98 -15.57
N ALA A 224 1.15 -2.60 -14.86
CA ALA A 224 0.65 -3.33 -13.71
C ALA A 224 0.12 -4.73 -14.08
N TRP A 225 -0.48 -4.89 -15.27
CA TRP A 225 -1.04 -6.16 -15.73
C TRP A 225 0.03 -7.24 -16.00
N ARG A 226 1.29 -6.86 -16.12
CA ARG A 226 2.41 -7.81 -16.26
C ARG A 226 2.56 -8.77 -15.07
N MET A 227 1.91 -8.48 -13.94
CA MET A 227 1.86 -9.37 -12.79
C MET A 227 0.82 -10.50 -12.95
N GLU A 228 -0.21 -10.32 -13.79
CA GLU A 228 -1.32 -11.26 -13.99
C GLU A 228 -0.88 -12.68 -14.37
N PRO A 229 0.05 -12.90 -15.35
CA PRO A 229 0.49 -14.24 -15.71
C PRO A 229 1.08 -15.02 -14.54
N PHE A 230 1.83 -14.35 -13.66
CA PHE A 230 2.39 -14.99 -12.48
C PHE A 230 1.31 -15.30 -11.44
N CYS A 231 0.37 -14.38 -11.22
CA CYS A 231 -0.77 -14.63 -10.34
C CYS A 231 -1.58 -15.86 -10.83
N LYS A 232 -1.82 -15.95 -12.13
CA LYS A 232 -2.50 -17.10 -12.75
C LYS A 232 -1.73 -18.42 -12.56
N GLU A 233 -0.40 -18.40 -12.72
CA GLU A 233 0.47 -19.56 -12.45
C GLU A 233 0.35 -20.08 -11.01
N LYS A 234 0.16 -19.13 -10.06
CA LYS A 234 0.05 -19.41 -8.61
C LYS A 234 -1.40 -19.62 -8.14
N ASP A 235 -2.36 -19.61 -9.04
CA ASP A 235 -3.80 -19.69 -8.72
C ASP A 235 -4.25 -18.57 -7.76
N VAL A 236 -3.70 -17.37 -7.95
CA VAL A 236 -4.03 -16.16 -7.18
C VAL A 236 -4.92 -15.26 -8.04
N PRO A 237 -6.16 -14.96 -7.61
CA PRO A 237 -7.00 -13.98 -8.26
C PRO A 237 -6.28 -12.63 -8.39
N PHE A 238 -6.36 -12.02 -9.57
CA PHE A 238 -5.72 -10.75 -9.90
C PHE A 238 -6.77 -9.76 -10.41
N TRP A 239 -6.73 -8.51 -9.91
CA TRP A 239 -7.61 -7.46 -10.42
C TRP A 239 -6.87 -6.58 -11.42
N CYS A 240 -7.23 -6.69 -12.71
CA CYS A 240 -6.81 -5.79 -13.77
C CYS A 240 -7.56 -4.46 -13.66
N ILE A 241 -6.97 -3.48 -12.98
CA ILE A 241 -7.49 -2.11 -12.92
C ILE A 241 -7.32 -1.48 -14.30
N GLY A 242 -8.40 -0.92 -14.87
CA GLY A 242 -8.41 -0.31 -16.21
C GLY A 242 -8.39 1.22 -16.19
N HIS A 243 -8.98 1.83 -15.16
CA HIS A 243 -9.03 3.29 -15.00
C HIS A 243 -9.34 3.67 -13.54
N GLU A 244 -9.19 4.95 -13.25
CA GLU A 244 -9.55 5.52 -11.96
C GLU A 244 -11.08 5.38 -11.73
N GLY A 245 -11.45 5.12 -10.48
CA GLY A 245 -12.85 4.87 -10.08
C GLY A 245 -13.33 3.45 -10.30
N ASP A 246 -12.56 2.58 -10.96
CA ASP A 246 -12.88 1.15 -11.08
C ASP A 246 -13.14 0.52 -9.72
N SER A 247 -14.06 -0.47 -9.69
CA SER A 247 -14.40 -1.18 -8.46
C SER A 247 -14.64 -2.66 -8.71
N ILE A 248 -14.39 -3.46 -7.67
CA ILE A 248 -14.65 -4.89 -7.63
C ILE A 248 -15.26 -5.29 -6.29
N THR A 249 -16.13 -6.30 -6.29
CA THR A 249 -16.65 -6.93 -5.07
C THR A 249 -15.81 -8.15 -4.73
N ILE A 250 -15.39 -8.25 -3.45
CA ILE A 250 -14.52 -9.29 -2.91
C ILE A 250 -15.28 -10.08 -1.84
#